data_496c6942cca7c9b2fb033b44d797af70
#
_entry.id   496c6942cca7c9b2fb033b44d797af70
#
_cell.length_a   1.000
_cell.length_b   1.000
_cell.length_c   1.000
_cell.angle_alpha   90.00
_cell.angle_beta   90.00
_cell.angle_gamma   90.00
#
_symmetry.space_group_name_H-M   'P 1'
#
loop_
_entity.id
_entity.type
_entity.pdbx_description
1 polymer ?
#
loop_
_entity_poly.entity_id
_entity_poly.type
_entity_poly.pdbx_seq_one_letter_code
_entity_poly.pdbx_strand_id
1 'polypeptide(L)'
;MLAGLLKAPSRLAPTHNLKGAQARADVVLGLMRRENYLSSAEASFAIANPATLSPAATARAGGYFADWIMTTGPRYFTRNTTEDVLIQTTLDQTIQTATEQAVRRVFDDKISKSSKAEVAVVVMNKEGAVRAMIGGRDTRTTGAFNRATQARRQTGSAFKPFVYAAALELGPEAWS
;
A
#
# COMPACT_ATOMS: atom_id res chain seq x y z
N MET A 1 -21.77 2.43 -3.72
CA MET A 1 -20.54 1.63 -3.66
C MET A 1 -20.53 0.57 -2.55
N LEU A 2 -20.87 0.89 -1.30
CA LEU A 2 -20.79 -0.05 -0.16
C LEU A 2 -21.56 -1.35 -0.39
N ALA A 3 -22.81 -1.30 -0.88
CA ALA A 3 -23.58 -2.50 -1.19
C ALA A 3 -22.91 -3.41 -2.25
N GLY A 4 -22.08 -2.86 -3.11
CA GLY A 4 -21.32 -3.62 -4.08
C GLY A 4 -20.20 -4.46 -3.49
N LEU A 5 -19.68 -4.08 -2.32
CA LEU A 5 -18.61 -4.79 -1.62
C LEU A 5 -19.03 -6.17 -1.13
N LEU A 6 -20.30 -6.35 -0.78
CA LEU A 6 -20.82 -7.62 -0.23
C LEU A 6 -20.54 -8.83 -1.14
N LYS A 7 -20.46 -8.61 -2.46
CA LYS A 7 -20.22 -9.69 -3.42
C LYS A 7 -18.74 -10.13 -3.48
N ALA A 8 -17.80 -9.20 -3.33
CA ALA A 8 -16.35 -9.47 -3.44
C ALA A 8 -15.55 -8.35 -2.75
N PRO A 9 -15.48 -8.36 -1.41
CA PRO A 9 -14.91 -7.26 -0.63
C PRO A 9 -13.48 -6.89 -1.07
N SER A 10 -12.60 -7.87 -1.17
CA SER A 10 -11.19 -7.64 -1.51
C SER A 10 -11.01 -7.11 -2.94
N ARG A 11 -11.79 -7.62 -3.90
CA ARG A 11 -11.67 -7.25 -5.32
C ARG A 11 -12.31 -5.91 -5.65
N LEU A 12 -13.37 -5.55 -4.94
CA LEU A 12 -14.19 -4.37 -5.18
C LEU A 12 -14.00 -3.29 -4.11
N ALA A 13 -13.00 -3.43 -3.24
CA ALA A 13 -12.64 -2.38 -2.28
C ALA A 13 -12.27 -1.10 -3.05
N PRO A 14 -12.94 0.04 -2.80
CA PRO A 14 -12.68 1.28 -3.53
C PRO A 14 -11.24 1.77 -3.39
N THR A 15 -10.59 1.47 -2.25
CA THR A 15 -9.19 1.81 -1.99
C THR A 15 -8.21 1.05 -2.89
N HIS A 16 -8.60 -0.10 -3.43
CA HIS A 16 -7.76 -0.95 -4.30
C HIS A 16 -8.18 -0.87 -5.75
N ASN A 17 -9.50 -0.77 -6.00
CA ASN A 17 -10.07 -0.83 -7.33
C ASN A 17 -11.29 0.09 -7.44
N LEU A 18 -11.03 1.41 -7.44
CA LEU A 18 -12.09 2.41 -7.49
C LEU A 18 -12.98 2.24 -8.73
N LYS A 19 -12.37 2.01 -9.91
CA LYS A 19 -13.13 1.81 -11.16
C LYS A 19 -14.05 0.58 -11.10
N GLY A 20 -13.56 -0.53 -10.57
CA GLY A 20 -14.36 -1.74 -10.39
C GLY A 20 -15.48 -1.56 -9.35
N ALA A 21 -15.22 -0.81 -8.29
CA ALA A 21 -16.20 -0.46 -7.27
C ALA A 21 -17.30 0.46 -7.83
N GLN A 22 -16.94 1.45 -8.65
CA GLN A 22 -17.88 2.33 -9.34
C GLN A 22 -18.73 1.56 -10.34
N ALA A 23 -18.12 0.77 -11.24
CA ALA A 23 -18.85 -0.06 -12.18
C ALA A 23 -19.83 -1.02 -11.49
N ARG A 24 -19.46 -1.58 -10.34
CA ARG A 24 -20.37 -2.39 -9.54
C ARG A 24 -21.49 -1.57 -8.90
N ALA A 25 -21.24 -0.34 -8.51
CA ALA A 25 -22.25 0.57 -8.01
C ALA A 25 -23.30 0.89 -9.09
N ASP A 26 -22.87 1.10 -10.34
CA ASP A 26 -23.79 1.34 -11.46
C ASP A 26 -24.75 0.16 -11.69
N VAL A 27 -24.26 -1.07 -11.59
CA VAL A 27 -25.10 -2.27 -11.65
C VAL A 27 -26.13 -2.28 -10.53
N VAL A 28 -25.73 -1.95 -9.29
CA VAL A 28 -26.64 -1.89 -8.14
C VAL A 28 -27.70 -0.79 -8.34
N LEU A 29 -27.29 0.41 -8.78
CA LEU A 29 -28.21 1.51 -9.07
C LEU A 29 -29.23 1.14 -10.18
N GLY A 30 -28.77 0.43 -11.21
CA GLY A 30 -29.65 -0.08 -12.26
C GLY A 30 -30.69 -1.08 -11.75
N LEU A 31 -30.30 -1.97 -10.82
CA LEU A 31 -31.21 -2.89 -10.14
C LEU A 31 -32.20 -2.14 -9.26
N MET A 32 -31.74 -1.19 -8.45
CA MET A 32 -32.60 -0.37 -7.58
C MET A 32 -33.67 0.39 -8.38
N ARG A 33 -33.27 0.93 -9.56
CA ARG A 33 -34.23 1.56 -10.47
C ARG A 33 -35.29 0.56 -10.98
N ARG A 34 -34.84 -0.61 -11.41
CA ARG A 34 -35.74 -1.66 -11.93
C ARG A 34 -36.78 -2.14 -10.89
N GLU A 35 -36.36 -2.22 -9.62
CA GLU A 35 -37.18 -2.63 -8.49
C GLU A 35 -37.94 -1.43 -7.86
N ASN A 36 -37.95 -0.25 -8.50
CA ASN A 36 -38.63 0.97 -8.05
C ASN A 36 -38.15 1.54 -6.70
N TYR A 37 -36.92 1.22 -6.26
CA TYR A 37 -36.28 1.87 -5.11
C TYR A 37 -35.71 3.25 -5.46
N LEU A 38 -35.47 3.53 -6.75
CA LEU A 38 -35.00 4.81 -7.28
C LEU A 38 -35.79 5.17 -8.53
N SER A 39 -36.10 6.44 -8.69
CA SER A 39 -36.59 6.98 -9.97
C SER A 39 -35.48 6.94 -11.04
N SER A 40 -35.87 7.03 -12.29
CA SER A 40 -34.92 7.11 -13.42
C SER A 40 -34.01 8.33 -13.32
N ALA A 41 -34.51 9.47 -12.82
CA ALA A 41 -33.75 10.67 -12.63
C ALA A 41 -32.67 10.53 -11.54
N GLU A 42 -33.03 9.98 -10.38
CA GLU A 42 -32.09 9.72 -9.29
C GLU A 42 -31.00 8.73 -9.68
N ALA A 43 -31.37 7.63 -10.35
CA ALA A 43 -30.40 6.66 -10.82
C ALA A 43 -29.42 7.26 -11.83
N SER A 44 -29.92 8.04 -12.79
CA SER A 44 -29.08 8.71 -13.80
C SER A 44 -28.14 9.74 -13.15
N PHE A 45 -28.65 10.52 -12.20
CA PHE A 45 -27.81 11.47 -11.44
C PHE A 45 -26.70 10.78 -10.66
N ALA A 46 -27.03 9.68 -9.96
CA ALA A 46 -26.06 8.93 -9.17
C ALA A 46 -24.95 8.26 -10.04
N ILE A 47 -25.32 7.78 -11.23
CA ILE A 47 -24.38 7.21 -12.21
C ILE A 47 -23.47 8.32 -12.80
N ALA A 48 -24.02 9.48 -13.10
CA ALA A 48 -23.27 10.62 -13.63
C ALA A 48 -22.32 11.24 -12.59
N ASN A 49 -22.61 11.06 -11.29
CA ASN A 49 -21.83 11.58 -10.17
C ASN A 49 -21.30 10.43 -9.28
N PRO A 50 -20.37 9.61 -9.78
CA PRO A 50 -19.89 8.45 -9.02
C PRO A 50 -19.15 8.88 -7.77
N ALA A 51 -19.35 8.14 -6.68
CA ALA A 51 -18.64 8.39 -5.43
C ALA A 51 -17.13 8.20 -5.62
N THR A 52 -16.35 9.10 -5.05
CA THR A 52 -14.88 9.08 -5.04
C THR A 52 -14.36 8.82 -3.64
N LEU A 53 -13.08 8.49 -3.52
CA LEU A 53 -12.42 8.39 -2.22
C LEU A 53 -12.10 9.79 -1.68
N SER A 54 -12.34 10.00 -0.40
CA SER A 54 -11.86 11.21 0.26
C SER A 54 -10.32 11.20 0.33
N PRO A 55 -9.67 12.38 0.35
CA PRO A 55 -8.22 12.46 0.56
C PRO A 55 -7.76 11.72 1.81
N ALA A 56 -8.55 11.78 2.90
CA ALA A 56 -8.27 11.06 4.14
C ALA A 56 -8.36 9.53 3.98
N ALA A 57 -9.33 9.02 3.22
CA ALA A 57 -9.43 7.59 2.93
C ALA A 57 -8.25 7.10 2.06
N THR A 58 -7.83 7.90 1.09
CA THR A 58 -6.66 7.60 0.25
C THR A 58 -5.37 7.64 1.08
N ALA A 59 -5.22 8.61 1.98
CA ALA A 59 -4.06 8.71 2.87
C ALA A 59 -4.00 7.56 3.90
N ARG A 60 -5.16 7.10 4.38
CA ARG A 60 -5.29 6.01 5.37
C ARG A 60 -5.19 4.61 4.77
N ALA A 61 -5.20 4.47 3.46
CA ALA A 61 -5.07 3.17 2.80
C ALA A 61 -3.70 2.48 3.03
N GLY A 62 -2.80 3.13 3.78
CA GLY A 62 -1.60 2.56 4.40
C GLY A 62 -0.47 2.19 3.44
N GLY A 63 -0.72 2.10 2.14
CA GLY A 63 0.29 1.78 1.15
C GLY A 63 1.12 0.53 1.48
N TYR A 64 2.36 0.51 1.01
CA TYR A 64 3.30 -0.62 1.15
C TYR A 64 3.57 -1.05 2.59
N PHE A 65 3.58 -0.11 3.54
CA PHE A 65 3.82 -0.42 4.95
C PHE A 65 2.67 -1.21 5.56
N ALA A 66 1.43 -0.78 5.34
CA ALA A 66 0.26 -1.49 5.86
C ALA A 66 0.11 -2.87 5.23
N ASP A 67 0.30 -2.99 3.90
CA ASP A 67 0.28 -4.28 3.22
C ASP A 67 1.37 -5.22 3.77
N TRP A 68 2.54 -4.69 4.08
CA TRP A 68 3.61 -5.46 4.73
C TRP A 68 3.21 -5.96 6.12
N ILE A 69 2.66 -5.09 6.97
CA ILE A 69 2.18 -5.48 8.31
C ILE A 69 1.08 -6.54 8.22
N MET A 70 0.13 -6.38 7.31
CA MET A 70 -0.96 -7.33 7.12
C MET A 70 -0.50 -8.70 6.61
N THR A 71 0.61 -8.74 5.86
CA THR A 71 1.16 -9.99 5.31
C THR A 71 2.17 -10.67 6.23
N THR A 72 2.91 -9.90 7.03
CA THR A 72 3.98 -10.42 7.92
C THR A 72 3.58 -10.46 9.38
N GLY A 73 2.55 -9.71 9.77
CA GLY A 73 2.02 -9.71 11.11
C GLY A 73 1.51 -11.08 11.54
N PRO A 74 1.49 -11.36 12.84
CA PRO A 74 0.98 -12.63 13.35
C PRO A 74 -0.45 -12.88 12.87
N ARG A 75 -0.70 -14.08 12.37
CA ARG A 75 -2.03 -14.45 11.82
C ARG A 75 -3.17 -14.35 12.83
N TYR A 76 -2.88 -14.33 14.11
CA TYR A 76 -3.89 -14.15 15.15
C TYR A 76 -4.47 -12.72 15.18
N PHE A 77 -3.81 -11.72 14.59
CA PHE A 77 -4.37 -10.37 14.46
C PHE A 77 -5.54 -10.29 13.48
N THR A 78 -5.63 -11.23 12.54
CA THR A 78 -6.60 -11.16 11.43
C THR A 78 -7.50 -12.38 11.32
N ARG A 79 -7.27 -13.44 12.12
CA ARG A 79 -8.05 -14.68 12.09
C ARG A 79 -9.00 -14.76 13.29
N ASN A 80 -10.26 -15.11 13.00
CA ASN A 80 -11.28 -15.52 13.95
C ASN A 80 -11.72 -14.45 14.97
N THR A 81 -11.56 -13.17 14.69
CA THR A 81 -12.20 -12.13 15.47
C THR A 81 -13.31 -11.45 14.67
N THR A 82 -14.45 -11.23 15.32
CA THR A 82 -15.53 -10.38 14.82
C THR A 82 -15.42 -8.96 15.37
N GLU A 83 -14.40 -8.70 16.17
CA GLU A 83 -14.13 -7.41 16.80
C GLU A 83 -13.13 -6.60 15.98
N ASP A 84 -13.22 -5.29 16.08
CA ASP A 84 -12.25 -4.38 15.50
C ASP A 84 -10.89 -4.52 16.20
N VAL A 85 -9.82 -4.67 15.42
CA VAL A 85 -8.46 -4.79 15.93
C VAL A 85 -7.68 -3.53 15.61
N LEU A 86 -7.16 -2.87 16.65
CA LEU A 86 -6.26 -1.74 16.53
C LEU A 86 -4.80 -2.21 16.60
N ILE A 87 -4.07 -2.11 15.48
CA ILE A 87 -2.65 -2.45 15.41
C ILE A 87 -1.82 -1.17 15.51
N GLN A 88 -1.19 -0.96 16.66
CA GLN A 88 -0.22 0.12 16.82
C GLN A 88 1.11 -0.27 16.19
N THR A 89 1.59 0.54 15.25
CA THR A 89 2.80 0.27 14.47
C THR A 89 3.89 1.30 14.74
N THR A 90 5.06 1.08 14.15
CA THR A 90 6.21 1.99 14.21
C THR A 90 6.23 3.04 13.10
N LEU A 91 5.22 3.05 12.21
CA LEU A 91 5.12 4.02 11.12
C LEU A 91 5.11 5.45 11.66
N ASP A 92 5.96 6.30 11.10
CA ASP A 92 5.95 7.74 11.34
C ASP A 92 5.39 8.44 10.10
N GLN A 93 4.21 9.06 10.27
CA GLN A 93 3.51 9.70 9.15
C GLN A 93 4.31 10.86 8.55
N THR A 94 5.08 11.58 9.36
CA THR A 94 5.91 12.70 8.90
C THR A 94 7.05 12.19 8.04
N ILE A 95 7.76 11.16 8.51
CA ILE A 95 8.86 10.52 7.77
C ILE A 95 8.33 9.85 6.50
N GLN A 96 7.20 9.15 6.57
CA GLN A 96 6.57 8.52 5.41
C GLN A 96 6.24 9.56 4.33
N THR A 97 5.58 10.66 4.72
CA THR A 97 5.21 11.74 3.80
C THR A 97 6.45 12.41 3.17
N ALA A 98 7.47 12.69 3.96
CA ALA A 98 8.72 13.26 3.47
C ALA A 98 9.43 12.33 2.47
N THR A 99 9.44 11.02 2.76
CA THR A 99 10.02 9.99 1.88
C THR A 99 9.25 9.90 0.56
N GLU A 100 7.91 9.89 0.60
CA GLU A 100 7.09 9.89 -0.61
C GLU A 100 7.33 11.13 -1.48
N GLN A 101 7.41 12.31 -0.86
CA GLN A 101 7.71 13.56 -1.58
C GLN A 101 9.10 13.55 -2.19
N ALA A 102 10.10 13.03 -1.49
CA ALA A 102 11.46 12.92 -2.01
C ALA A 102 11.52 12.00 -3.23
N VAL A 103 10.89 10.83 -3.15
CA VAL A 103 10.80 9.89 -4.28
C VAL A 103 10.12 10.54 -5.48
N ARG A 104 8.97 11.19 -5.29
CA ARG A 104 8.27 11.86 -6.38
C ARG A 104 9.14 12.93 -7.04
N ARG A 105 9.77 13.81 -6.25
CA ARG A 105 10.66 14.85 -6.80
C ARG A 105 11.77 14.27 -7.65
N VAL A 106 12.43 13.20 -7.19
CA VAL A 106 13.50 12.55 -7.97
C VAL A 106 12.96 12.01 -9.29
N PHE A 107 11.80 11.36 -9.29
CA PHE A 107 11.21 10.81 -10.51
C PHE A 107 10.71 11.90 -11.47
N ASP A 108 10.17 12.99 -10.95
CA ASP A 108 9.67 14.10 -11.76
C ASP A 108 10.81 14.94 -12.37
N ASP A 109 11.86 15.18 -11.58
CA ASP A 109 12.95 16.10 -11.95
C ASP A 109 14.11 15.41 -12.68
N LYS A 110 14.42 14.15 -12.36
CA LYS A 110 15.65 13.46 -12.77
C LYS A 110 15.43 12.25 -13.66
N ILE A 111 14.22 11.70 -13.70
CA ILE A 111 13.94 10.45 -14.41
C ILE A 111 13.00 10.71 -15.58
N SER A 112 13.39 10.22 -16.77
CA SER A 112 12.54 10.33 -17.97
C SER A 112 11.16 9.68 -17.71
N LYS A 113 10.09 10.29 -18.21
CA LYS A 113 8.72 9.76 -18.12
C LYS A 113 8.58 8.39 -18.79
N SER A 114 9.41 8.08 -19.79
CA SER A 114 9.45 6.78 -20.47
C SER A 114 10.27 5.73 -19.72
N SER A 115 10.96 6.11 -18.66
CA SER A 115 11.78 5.19 -17.86
C SER A 115 10.92 4.16 -17.14
N LYS A 116 11.39 2.91 -17.17
CA LYS A 116 10.85 1.78 -16.41
C LYS A 116 11.53 1.61 -15.04
N ALA A 117 12.33 2.60 -14.63
CA ALA A 117 12.99 2.55 -13.33
C ALA A 117 11.96 2.50 -12.20
N GLU A 118 12.28 1.72 -11.20
CA GLU A 118 11.51 1.54 -9.98
C GLU A 118 12.38 1.84 -8.76
N VAL A 119 11.74 1.98 -7.62
CA VAL A 119 12.41 2.32 -6.37
C VAL A 119 11.87 1.51 -5.21
N ALA A 120 12.73 1.23 -4.24
CA ALA A 120 12.33 0.79 -2.92
C ALA A 120 13.09 1.59 -1.87
N VAL A 121 12.41 2.03 -0.83
CA VAL A 121 13.01 2.77 0.29
C VAL A 121 12.45 2.20 1.59
N VAL A 122 13.36 1.95 2.54
CA VAL A 122 13.01 1.62 3.92
C VAL A 122 13.77 2.60 4.81
N VAL A 123 13.05 3.30 5.67
CA VAL A 123 13.63 4.18 6.69
C VAL A 123 13.46 3.52 8.05
N MET A 124 14.55 3.34 8.76
CA MET A 124 14.59 2.73 10.09
C MET A 124 15.27 3.68 11.08
N ASN A 125 14.89 3.57 12.34
CA ASN A 125 15.67 4.15 13.42
C ASN A 125 16.84 3.23 13.81
N LYS A 126 17.68 3.67 14.75
CA LYS A 126 18.86 2.90 15.19
C LYS A 126 18.53 1.58 15.90
N GLU A 127 17.31 1.45 16.42
CA GLU A 127 16.81 0.23 17.04
C GLU A 127 16.19 -0.75 16.02
N GLY A 128 16.22 -0.42 14.73
CA GLY A 128 15.68 -1.26 13.65
C GLY A 128 14.17 -1.11 13.41
N ALA A 129 13.48 -0.22 14.11
CA ALA A 129 12.06 0.01 13.88
C ALA A 129 11.83 0.74 12.56
N VAL A 130 11.03 0.17 11.66
CA VAL A 130 10.69 0.75 10.37
C VAL A 130 9.76 1.95 10.56
N ARG A 131 10.19 3.12 10.10
CA ARG A 131 9.49 4.41 10.21
C ARG A 131 8.80 4.82 8.92
N ALA A 132 9.30 4.39 7.77
CA ALA A 132 8.69 4.61 6.47
C ALA A 132 9.04 3.46 5.52
N MET A 133 8.16 3.19 4.56
CA MET A 133 8.38 2.18 3.54
C MET A 133 7.74 2.59 2.21
N ILE A 134 8.52 2.47 1.14
CA ILE A 134 8.06 2.62 -0.24
C ILE A 134 8.55 1.41 -1.03
N GLY A 135 7.65 0.76 -1.74
CA GLY A 135 7.94 -0.45 -2.51
C GLY A 135 7.86 -0.28 -4.03
N GLY A 136 7.65 0.93 -4.51
CA GLY A 136 7.57 1.21 -5.94
C GLY A 136 7.46 2.71 -6.25
N ARG A 137 7.55 3.03 -7.53
CA ARG A 137 7.43 4.41 -8.05
C ARG A 137 6.09 5.06 -7.68
N ASP A 138 5.00 4.29 -7.75
CA ASP A 138 3.72 4.74 -7.23
C ASP A 138 3.71 4.54 -5.70
N THR A 139 3.94 5.63 -4.97
CA THR A 139 4.16 5.61 -3.53
C THR A 139 2.90 5.31 -2.71
N ARG A 140 1.71 5.34 -3.32
CA ARG A 140 0.41 5.22 -2.64
C ARG A 140 -0.43 4.02 -3.08
N THR A 141 0.15 3.07 -3.79
CA THR A 141 -0.55 1.87 -4.24
C THR A 141 -0.66 0.87 -3.11
N THR A 142 -1.85 0.28 -2.94
CA THR A 142 -2.10 -0.87 -2.06
C THR A 142 -2.21 -2.14 -2.88
N GLY A 143 -1.78 -3.27 -2.31
CA GLY A 143 -1.79 -4.58 -2.98
C GLY A 143 -0.81 -4.70 -4.16
N ALA A 144 0.07 -3.72 -4.35
CA ALA A 144 1.10 -3.77 -5.37
C ALA A 144 2.32 -4.58 -4.92
N PHE A 145 3.12 -5.02 -5.90
CA PHE A 145 4.38 -5.69 -5.62
C PHE A 145 5.31 -4.78 -4.82
N ASN A 146 5.57 -5.15 -3.58
CA ASN A 146 6.41 -4.41 -2.66
C ASN A 146 7.88 -4.77 -2.85
N ARG A 147 8.61 -3.95 -3.59
CA ARG A 147 10.02 -4.20 -3.90
C ARG A 147 10.93 -4.14 -2.67
N ALA A 148 10.50 -3.46 -1.60
CA ALA A 148 11.26 -3.42 -0.36
C ALA A 148 11.30 -4.78 0.36
N THR A 149 10.26 -5.61 0.20
CA THR A 149 10.12 -6.87 0.91
C THR A 149 10.05 -8.11 0.02
N GLN A 150 9.68 -7.95 -1.25
CA GLN A 150 9.42 -9.07 -2.16
C GLN A 150 10.43 -9.18 -3.31
N ALA A 151 11.15 -8.10 -3.66
CA ALA A 151 12.10 -8.14 -4.75
C ALA A 151 13.35 -8.94 -4.38
N ARG A 152 13.63 -9.99 -5.15
CA ARG A 152 14.87 -10.75 -5.03
C ARG A 152 15.91 -10.15 -5.97
N ARG A 153 16.86 -9.41 -5.41
CA ARG A 153 17.92 -8.72 -6.15
C ARG A 153 19.29 -9.07 -5.58
N GLN A 154 20.30 -9.07 -6.42
CA GLN A 154 21.68 -9.12 -5.95
C GLN A 154 21.98 -7.85 -5.16
N THR A 155 22.54 -8.01 -3.98
CA THR A 155 22.90 -6.92 -3.08
C THR A 155 24.15 -6.18 -3.55
N GLY A 156 24.99 -6.84 -4.34
CA GLY A 156 26.29 -6.32 -4.76
C GLY A 156 27.12 -5.88 -3.56
N SER A 157 27.86 -4.79 -3.71
CA SER A 157 28.71 -4.23 -2.66
C SER A 157 27.96 -3.71 -1.43
N ALA A 158 26.65 -3.54 -1.49
CA ALA A 158 25.85 -3.18 -0.32
C ALA A 158 25.85 -4.27 0.77
N PHE A 159 26.27 -5.49 0.43
CA PHE A 159 26.45 -6.58 1.40
C PHE A 159 27.75 -6.51 2.20
N LYS A 160 28.76 -5.76 1.74
CA LYS A 160 30.07 -5.67 2.40
C LYS A 160 30.03 -5.25 3.87
N PRO A 161 29.21 -4.29 4.31
CA PRO A 161 29.11 -3.95 5.72
C PRO A 161 28.74 -5.15 6.62
N PHE A 162 27.89 -6.05 6.13
CA PHE A 162 27.52 -7.27 6.88
C PHE A 162 28.68 -8.26 6.96
N VAL A 163 29.46 -8.38 5.88
CA VAL A 163 30.67 -9.21 5.87
C VAL A 163 31.68 -8.64 6.86
N TYR A 164 31.90 -7.33 6.87
CA TYR A 164 32.85 -6.70 7.81
C TYR A 164 32.36 -6.78 9.26
N ALA A 165 31.07 -6.61 9.51
CA ALA A 165 30.52 -6.77 10.84
C ALA A 165 30.72 -8.20 11.38
N ALA A 166 30.40 -9.20 10.55
CA ALA A 166 30.66 -10.61 10.90
C ALA A 166 32.15 -10.88 11.13
N ALA A 167 33.03 -10.30 10.31
CA ALA A 167 34.48 -10.43 10.46
C ALA A 167 34.96 -9.88 11.80
N LEU A 168 34.47 -8.70 12.19
CA LEU A 168 34.82 -8.09 13.47
C LEU A 168 34.28 -8.90 14.67
N GLU A 169 33.11 -9.49 14.54
CA GLU A 169 32.46 -10.27 15.57
C GLU A 169 33.17 -11.63 15.81
N LEU A 170 33.60 -12.28 14.74
CA LEU A 170 34.30 -13.57 14.81
C LEU A 170 35.78 -13.45 15.25
N GLY A 171 36.35 -12.25 15.18
CA GLY A 171 37.75 -11.98 15.57
C GLY A 171 38.79 -12.50 14.55
N PRO A 172 40.09 -12.18 14.76
CA PRO A 172 41.16 -12.50 13.81
C PRO A 172 41.37 -13.99 13.57
N GLU A 173 41.03 -14.85 14.53
CA GLU A 173 41.24 -16.29 14.44
C GLU A 173 40.32 -17.00 13.43
N ALA A 174 39.22 -16.36 13.04
CA ALA A 174 38.30 -16.90 12.04
C ALA A 174 38.80 -16.75 10.59
N TRP A 175 39.93 -16.06 10.39
CA TRP A 175 40.47 -15.69 9.07
C TRP A 175 41.89 -16.20 8.80
N SER A 176 42.44 -16.95 9.75
CA SER A 176 43.76 -17.61 9.65
C SER A 176 43.70 -18.93 8.91
#